data_cb3c0c7ef66f788ff034113ba93c133d
#
_entry.id   cb3c0c7ef66f788ff034113ba93c133d
#
_cell.length_a   1.000
_cell.length_b   1.000
_cell.length_c   1.000
_cell.angle_alpha   90.00
_cell.angle_beta   90.00
_cell.angle_gamma   90.00
#
_symmetry.space_group_name_H-M   'P 1'
#
loop_
_entity.id
_entity.type
_entity.pdbx_description
1 polymer ?
#
loop_
_entity_poly.entity_id
_entity_poly.type
_entity_poly.pdbx_seq_one_letter_code
_entity_poly.pdbx_strand_id
1 'polypeptide(L)'
;MNSIISWVGGKKALRDLIYLRMPKNYDRYIEVFGGGGWVLFGKAPDKCMEVYNDFNSNLANLFYCVKERPMALLRELSFLPLNSRDEFTTLRKFLTMEEFKSEHLAEELEIATHFLKEPEATEIRDILMERAAVGDVKRAAAFYKIIRYSYGSGCTSYGCQPFDIRKTFTIIWEANRRLKDTVIENKDFEALIRQYDRPNAFFYCDPPYFETEGHYEVVFRKEDHVRLRDTLKGIQGKFMVSYNDCAYIRELYQDFQIEAVTRINNLAQRYDNGSEFPEVLIANYAMEERKKSMPMQMNLFELYGEQKTVRWKGKETEEEPQDT
;
A
#
# COMPACT_ATOMS: atom_id res chain seq x y z
N MET A 1 6.07 -5.63 4.41
CA MET A 1 6.83 -5.03 3.28
C MET A 1 6.46 -3.56 3.09
N ASN A 2 7.14 -2.83 2.22
CA ASN A 2 6.72 -1.47 1.83
C ASN A 2 5.74 -1.51 0.66
N SER A 3 4.99 -0.42 0.46
CA SER A 3 4.19 -0.23 -0.75
C SER A 3 5.05 -0.21 -2.01
N ILE A 4 4.47 -0.66 -3.13
CA ILE A 4 5.11 -0.61 -4.45
C ILE A 4 5.16 0.80 -5.04
N ILE A 5 4.33 1.72 -4.52
CA ILE A 5 4.26 3.11 -4.96
C ILE A 5 4.40 4.07 -3.77
N SER A 6 4.91 5.25 -4.05
CA SER A 6 4.72 6.41 -3.19
C SER A 6 3.40 7.06 -3.58
N TRP A 7 2.62 7.49 -2.63
CA TRP A 7 1.32 8.12 -2.84
C TRP A 7 1.16 9.31 -1.92
N VAL A 8 0.49 10.36 -2.40
CA VAL A 8 0.21 11.55 -1.60
C VAL A 8 -0.59 11.14 -0.36
N GLY A 9 -0.28 11.65 0.81
CA GLY A 9 -0.93 11.27 2.06
C GLY A 9 -0.52 9.91 2.64
N GLY A 10 0.40 9.17 1.98
CA GLY A 10 0.78 7.80 2.41
C GLY A 10 1.23 7.70 3.86
N LYS A 11 0.69 6.73 4.60
CA LYS A 11 0.84 6.55 6.05
C LYS A 11 2.09 5.81 6.50
N LYS A 12 3.16 5.81 5.69
CA LYS A 12 4.41 5.12 6.06
C LYS A 12 4.94 5.51 7.44
N ALA A 13 4.89 6.80 7.77
CA ALA A 13 5.42 7.31 9.04
C ALA A 13 4.53 7.00 10.25
N LEU A 14 3.21 6.91 10.05
CA LEU A 14 2.24 6.65 11.11
C LEU A 14 1.83 5.19 11.25
N ARG A 15 2.17 4.33 10.29
CA ARG A 15 1.65 2.97 10.24
C ARG A 15 1.93 2.15 11.50
N ASP A 16 3.09 2.33 12.12
CA ASP A 16 3.43 1.58 13.33
C ASP A 16 2.55 2.01 14.52
N LEU A 17 2.23 3.31 14.63
CA LEU A 17 1.28 3.82 15.60
C LEU A 17 -0.15 3.32 15.30
N ILE A 18 -0.56 3.33 14.02
CA ILE A 18 -1.85 2.78 13.59
C ILE A 18 -1.96 1.33 14.05
N TYR A 19 -0.94 0.48 13.85
CA TYR A 19 -0.96 -0.92 14.29
C TYR A 19 -1.10 -1.06 15.81
N LEU A 20 -0.44 -0.19 16.57
CA LEU A 20 -0.56 -0.18 18.04
C LEU A 20 -1.97 0.17 18.51
N ARG A 21 -2.74 0.90 17.72
CA ARG A 21 -4.10 1.35 18.03
C ARG A 21 -5.20 0.52 17.38
N MET A 22 -4.87 -0.42 16.48
CA MET A 22 -5.86 -1.33 15.88
C MET A 22 -6.57 -2.17 16.96
N PRO A 23 -7.83 -2.55 16.76
CA PRO A 23 -8.53 -3.43 17.70
C PRO A 23 -7.83 -4.79 17.81
N LYS A 24 -7.89 -5.42 18.99
CA LYS A 24 -7.21 -6.69 19.26
C LYS A 24 -7.78 -7.84 18.43
N ASN A 25 -9.09 -7.85 18.23
CA ASN A 25 -9.80 -8.93 17.56
C ASN A 25 -10.64 -8.39 16.40
N TYR A 26 -10.42 -8.93 15.23
CA TYR A 26 -11.22 -8.79 14.03
C TYR A 26 -10.93 -9.99 13.11
N ASP A 27 -11.91 -10.36 12.28
CA ASP A 27 -11.78 -11.43 11.28
C ASP A 27 -11.76 -10.86 9.83
N ARG A 28 -11.99 -9.55 9.69
CA ARG A 28 -11.96 -8.81 8.43
C ARG A 28 -11.26 -7.48 8.61
N TYR A 29 -10.28 -7.23 7.76
CA TYR A 29 -9.60 -5.94 7.64
C TYR A 29 -9.95 -5.28 6.32
N ILE A 30 -10.53 -4.12 6.35
CA ILE A 30 -10.96 -3.38 5.17
C ILE A 30 -10.24 -2.03 5.13
N GLU A 31 -9.34 -1.83 4.16
CA GLU A 31 -8.69 -0.55 3.87
C GLU A 31 -9.56 0.19 2.85
N VAL A 32 -10.35 1.17 3.32
CA VAL A 32 -11.45 1.80 2.56
C VAL A 32 -10.92 2.79 1.52
N PHE A 33 -9.90 3.56 1.87
CA PHE A 33 -9.19 4.51 1.02
C PHE A 33 -7.73 4.05 0.94
N GLY A 34 -7.48 3.06 0.10
CA GLY A 34 -6.22 2.32 0.12
C GLY A 34 -5.02 3.13 -0.34
N GLY A 35 -5.19 4.00 -1.34
CA GLY A 35 -4.10 4.80 -1.88
C GLY A 35 -2.90 3.92 -2.23
N GLY A 36 -1.74 4.25 -1.67
CA GLY A 36 -0.54 3.44 -1.83
C GLY A 36 -0.55 2.10 -1.07
N GLY A 37 -1.57 1.78 -0.27
CA GLY A 37 -1.66 0.54 0.52
C GLY A 37 -0.61 0.43 1.64
N TRP A 38 -0.13 1.55 2.17
CA TRP A 38 0.98 1.54 3.13
C TRP A 38 0.67 0.77 4.41
N VAL A 39 -0.59 0.82 4.88
CA VAL A 39 -1.02 0.11 6.09
C VAL A 39 -1.21 -1.36 5.76
N LEU A 40 -1.89 -1.71 4.68
CA LEU A 40 -2.08 -3.09 4.24
C LEU A 40 -0.74 -3.81 4.02
N PHE A 41 0.18 -3.23 3.25
CA PHE A 41 1.46 -3.87 2.92
C PHE A 41 2.38 -4.02 4.12
N GLY A 42 2.35 -3.09 5.06
CA GLY A 42 3.16 -3.16 6.27
C GLY A 42 2.59 -4.06 7.37
N LYS A 43 1.27 -4.32 7.33
CA LYS A 43 0.60 -5.23 8.25
C LYS A 43 1.14 -6.66 8.03
N ALA A 44 1.44 -7.35 9.13
CA ALA A 44 1.77 -8.77 9.05
C ALA A 44 0.55 -9.55 8.54
N PRO A 45 0.73 -10.49 7.59
CA PRO A 45 -0.35 -11.38 7.19
C PRO A 45 -0.90 -12.13 8.40
N ASP A 46 -2.19 -12.11 8.56
CA ASP A 46 -2.92 -12.90 9.57
C ASP A 46 -4.02 -13.71 8.87
N LYS A 47 -4.77 -14.50 9.63
CA LYS A 47 -5.84 -15.34 9.08
C LYS A 47 -7.14 -14.58 8.81
N CYS A 48 -7.12 -13.23 8.85
CA CYS A 48 -8.30 -12.44 8.56
C CYS A 48 -8.50 -12.26 7.05
N MET A 49 -9.74 -12.07 6.64
CA MET A 49 -10.05 -11.59 5.30
C MET A 49 -9.53 -10.16 5.13
N GLU A 50 -8.81 -9.88 4.07
CA GLU A 50 -8.30 -8.54 3.77
C GLU A 50 -8.94 -7.99 2.51
N VAL A 51 -9.36 -6.73 2.57
CA VAL A 51 -9.94 -5.99 1.44
C VAL A 51 -9.15 -4.69 1.26
N TYR A 52 -8.65 -4.47 0.07
CA TYR A 52 -8.13 -3.19 -0.39
C TYR A 52 -9.18 -2.55 -1.29
N ASN A 53 -9.51 -1.30 -1.03
CA ASN A 53 -10.37 -0.52 -1.91
C ASN A 53 -9.77 0.86 -2.17
N ASP A 54 -9.97 1.34 -3.38
CA ASP A 54 -9.78 2.76 -3.69
C ASP A 54 -10.79 3.17 -4.75
N PHE A 55 -11.28 4.40 -4.65
CA PHE A 55 -12.21 4.95 -5.63
C PHE A 55 -11.49 5.34 -6.94
N ASN A 56 -10.17 5.58 -6.89
CA ASN A 56 -9.37 5.82 -8.08
C ASN A 56 -9.17 4.51 -8.86
N SER A 57 -9.87 4.41 -9.99
CA SER A 57 -9.86 3.21 -10.85
C SER A 57 -8.46 2.85 -11.35
N ASN A 58 -7.54 3.81 -11.53
CA ASN A 58 -6.16 3.54 -11.93
C ASN A 58 -5.39 2.83 -10.82
N LEU A 59 -5.62 3.21 -9.53
CA LEU A 59 -5.02 2.52 -8.39
C LEU A 59 -5.56 1.10 -8.26
N ALA A 60 -6.87 0.93 -8.27
CA ALA A 60 -7.50 -0.38 -8.17
C ALA A 60 -7.04 -1.30 -9.31
N ASN A 61 -7.00 -0.80 -10.56
CA ASN A 61 -6.49 -1.51 -11.72
C ASN A 61 -5.00 -1.89 -11.57
N LEU A 62 -4.16 -1.00 -11.07
CA LEU A 62 -2.75 -1.30 -10.82
C LEU A 62 -2.59 -2.46 -9.84
N PHE A 63 -3.25 -2.40 -8.67
CA PHE A 63 -3.15 -3.46 -7.66
C PHE A 63 -3.79 -4.77 -8.13
N TYR A 64 -4.87 -4.70 -8.91
CA TYR A 64 -5.45 -5.86 -9.57
C TYR A 64 -4.43 -6.51 -10.51
N CYS A 65 -3.78 -5.75 -11.39
CA CYS A 65 -2.76 -6.27 -12.31
C CYS A 65 -1.53 -6.82 -11.58
N VAL A 66 -1.10 -6.18 -10.49
CA VAL A 66 -0.03 -6.72 -9.62
C VAL A 66 -0.42 -8.07 -9.03
N LYS A 67 -1.66 -8.23 -8.59
CA LYS A 67 -2.16 -9.48 -8.01
C LYS A 67 -2.34 -10.57 -9.07
N GLU A 68 -3.07 -10.29 -10.13
CA GLU A 68 -3.58 -11.31 -11.05
C GLU A 68 -2.74 -11.47 -12.32
N ARG A 69 -2.02 -10.43 -12.75
CA ARG A 69 -1.28 -10.40 -14.02
C ARG A 69 0.16 -9.86 -13.89
N PRO A 70 0.94 -10.32 -12.88
CA PRO A 70 2.26 -9.74 -12.59
C PRO A 70 3.24 -9.89 -13.75
N MET A 71 3.25 -11.02 -14.46
CA MET A 71 4.14 -11.27 -15.60
C MET A 71 3.88 -10.30 -16.75
N ALA A 72 2.61 -10.11 -17.12
CA ALA A 72 2.22 -9.18 -18.17
C ALA A 72 2.58 -7.75 -17.79
N LEU A 73 2.33 -7.35 -16.53
CA LEU A 73 2.72 -6.04 -16.01
C LEU A 73 4.23 -5.80 -16.07
N LEU A 74 5.04 -6.77 -15.63
CA LEU A 74 6.50 -6.66 -15.67
C LEU A 74 7.02 -6.59 -17.11
N ARG A 75 6.43 -7.34 -18.02
CA ARG A 75 6.75 -7.26 -19.44
C ARG A 75 6.47 -5.88 -20.00
N GLU A 76 5.28 -5.33 -19.76
CA GLU A 76 4.90 -4.00 -20.22
C GLU A 76 5.78 -2.89 -19.61
N LEU A 77 6.15 -3.01 -18.34
CA LEU A 77 7.08 -2.10 -17.68
C LEU A 77 8.50 -2.16 -18.25
N SER A 78 8.90 -3.28 -18.88
CA SER A 78 10.23 -3.44 -19.48
C SER A 78 10.38 -2.68 -20.80
N PHE A 79 9.27 -2.38 -21.46
CA PHE A 79 9.27 -1.60 -22.69
C PHE A 79 9.17 -0.10 -22.41
N LEU A 80 9.76 0.70 -23.30
CA LEU A 80 9.66 2.16 -23.32
C LEU A 80 9.97 2.79 -21.94
N PRO A 81 11.24 2.83 -21.53
CA PRO A 81 11.63 3.61 -20.36
C PRO A 81 11.21 5.07 -20.59
N LEU A 82 10.52 5.66 -19.63
CA LEU A 82 10.07 7.04 -19.72
C LEU A 82 11.26 7.97 -19.48
N ASN A 83 11.72 8.66 -20.50
CA ASN A 83 12.90 9.51 -20.42
C ASN A 83 12.64 10.97 -20.84
N SER A 84 11.42 11.30 -21.23
CA SER A 84 11.07 12.64 -21.72
C SER A 84 9.79 13.19 -21.10
N ARG A 85 9.67 14.52 -21.12
CA ARG A 85 8.46 15.22 -20.71
C ARG A 85 7.30 14.93 -21.67
N ASP A 86 7.58 14.74 -22.94
CA ASP A 86 6.55 14.49 -23.96
C ASP A 86 5.93 13.11 -23.78
N GLU A 87 6.74 12.08 -23.49
CA GLU A 87 6.25 10.75 -23.14
C GLU A 87 5.41 10.78 -21.87
N PHE A 88 5.85 11.51 -20.83
CA PHE A 88 5.08 11.69 -19.61
C PHE A 88 3.72 12.32 -19.90
N THR A 89 3.67 13.36 -20.72
CA THR A 89 2.44 14.04 -21.13
C THR A 89 1.52 13.12 -21.93
N THR A 90 2.11 12.31 -22.83
CA THR A 90 1.37 11.33 -23.64
C THR A 90 0.73 10.25 -22.76
N LEU A 91 1.49 9.68 -21.81
CA LEU A 91 0.94 8.70 -20.87
C LEU A 91 -0.16 9.28 -19.97
N ARG A 92 -0.02 10.54 -19.53
CA ARG A 92 -1.09 11.19 -18.77
C ARG A 92 -2.38 11.32 -19.59
N LYS A 93 -2.28 11.74 -20.85
CA LYS A 93 -3.44 11.80 -21.75
C LYS A 93 -4.08 10.42 -21.93
N PHE A 94 -3.26 9.38 -22.11
CA PHE A 94 -3.76 8.00 -22.20
C PHE A 94 -4.56 7.59 -20.96
N LEU A 95 -4.15 7.98 -19.76
CA LEU A 95 -4.85 7.65 -18.52
C LEU A 95 -6.21 8.35 -18.37
N THR A 96 -6.46 9.43 -19.10
CA THR A 96 -7.76 10.12 -19.11
C THR A 96 -8.75 9.53 -20.11
N MET A 97 -8.35 8.57 -20.95
CA MET A 97 -9.24 7.90 -21.89
C MET A 97 -10.16 6.92 -21.16
N GLU A 98 -11.44 6.92 -21.51
CA GLU A 98 -12.45 6.06 -20.85
C GLU A 98 -12.42 4.61 -21.35
N GLU A 99 -12.03 4.39 -22.62
CA GLU A 99 -11.99 3.04 -23.20
C GLU A 99 -10.61 2.38 -23.03
N PHE A 100 -10.62 1.16 -22.55
CA PHE A 100 -9.44 0.31 -22.37
C PHE A 100 -9.47 -0.89 -23.30
N LYS A 101 -8.33 -1.20 -23.90
CA LYS A 101 -8.13 -2.47 -24.61
C LYS A 101 -6.95 -3.22 -23.98
N SER A 102 -7.20 -4.42 -23.49
CA SER A 102 -6.15 -5.31 -23.04
C SER A 102 -5.45 -5.96 -24.24
N GLU A 103 -4.27 -5.43 -24.61
CA GLU A 103 -3.52 -5.93 -25.77
C GLU A 103 -2.79 -7.25 -25.49
N HIS A 104 -2.60 -7.63 -24.22
CA HIS A 104 -1.93 -8.88 -23.87
C HIS A 104 -2.82 -10.11 -23.88
N LEU A 105 -4.13 -9.94 -23.99
CA LEU A 105 -5.07 -11.06 -23.99
C LEU A 105 -4.81 -12.02 -25.15
N ALA A 106 -4.52 -11.50 -26.34
CA ALA A 106 -4.24 -12.35 -27.52
C ALA A 106 -3.03 -13.27 -27.30
N GLU A 107 -1.95 -12.74 -26.71
CA GLU A 107 -0.74 -13.51 -26.39
C GLU A 107 -1.00 -14.55 -25.30
N GLU A 108 -1.76 -14.17 -24.25
CA GLU A 108 -2.13 -15.09 -23.17
C GLU A 108 -3.00 -16.25 -23.69
N LEU A 109 -3.94 -15.96 -24.59
CA LEU A 109 -4.79 -16.98 -25.24
C LEU A 109 -3.97 -17.91 -26.15
N GLU A 110 -3.01 -17.36 -26.91
CA GLU A 110 -2.10 -18.16 -27.74
C GLU A 110 -1.25 -19.10 -26.89
N ILE A 111 -0.67 -18.60 -25.80
CA ILE A 111 0.12 -19.39 -24.85
C ILE A 111 -0.74 -20.51 -24.25
N ALA A 112 -1.96 -20.19 -23.77
CA ALA A 112 -2.86 -21.18 -23.20
C ALA A 112 -3.20 -22.30 -24.22
N THR A 113 -3.49 -21.92 -25.46
CA THR A 113 -3.80 -22.88 -26.53
C THR A 113 -2.60 -23.75 -26.91
N HIS A 114 -1.37 -23.20 -26.80
CA HIS A 114 -0.16 -23.93 -27.15
C HIS A 114 0.25 -24.96 -26.08
N PHE A 115 0.09 -24.63 -24.80
CA PHE A 115 0.57 -25.48 -23.70
C PHE A 115 -0.49 -26.38 -23.06
N LEU A 116 -1.77 -26.11 -23.28
CA LEU A 116 -2.87 -26.84 -22.66
C LEU A 116 -3.63 -27.63 -23.71
N LYS A 117 -4.23 -28.76 -23.30
CA LYS A 117 -5.12 -29.60 -24.10
C LYS A 117 -6.57 -29.33 -23.70
N GLU A 118 -7.50 -29.63 -24.62
CA GLU A 118 -8.92 -29.61 -24.29
C GLU A 118 -9.26 -30.71 -23.24
N PRO A 119 -10.13 -30.46 -22.25
CA PRO A 119 -10.97 -29.23 -22.08
C PRO A 119 -10.28 -28.07 -21.33
N GLU A 120 -9.11 -28.28 -20.72
CA GLU A 120 -8.41 -27.26 -19.89
C GLU A 120 -8.09 -25.99 -20.69
N ALA A 121 -7.77 -26.13 -21.98
CA ALA A 121 -7.49 -24.99 -22.84
C ALA A 121 -8.71 -24.02 -22.93
N THR A 122 -9.92 -24.57 -23.07
CA THR A 122 -11.16 -23.80 -23.13
C THR A 122 -11.44 -23.14 -21.79
N GLU A 123 -11.32 -23.85 -20.66
CA GLU A 123 -11.56 -23.30 -19.33
C GLU A 123 -10.60 -22.14 -19.01
N ILE A 124 -9.31 -22.28 -19.33
CA ILE A 124 -8.33 -21.22 -19.11
C ILE A 124 -8.58 -20.03 -20.03
N ARG A 125 -8.99 -20.24 -21.28
CA ARG A 125 -9.35 -19.15 -22.20
C ARG A 125 -10.53 -18.33 -21.67
N ASP A 126 -11.58 -18.96 -21.16
CA ASP A 126 -12.73 -18.29 -20.60
C ASP A 126 -12.34 -17.46 -19.36
N ILE A 127 -11.52 -18.03 -18.46
CA ILE A 127 -10.96 -17.32 -17.31
C ILE A 127 -10.11 -16.12 -17.73
N LEU A 128 -9.25 -16.26 -18.74
CA LEU A 128 -8.41 -15.18 -19.26
C LEU A 128 -9.24 -14.06 -19.87
N MET A 129 -10.31 -14.40 -20.61
CA MET A 129 -11.23 -13.41 -21.18
C MET A 129 -11.98 -12.64 -20.11
N GLU A 130 -12.50 -13.32 -19.08
CA GLU A 130 -13.14 -12.64 -17.93
C GLU A 130 -12.16 -11.73 -17.19
N ARG A 131 -10.94 -12.20 -16.91
CA ARG A 131 -9.91 -11.41 -16.22
C ARG A 131 -9.46 -10.19 -17.03
N ALA A 132 -9.36 -10.32 -18.36
CA ALA A 132 -8.99 -9.22 -19.23
C ALA A 132 -10.03 -8.10 -19.26
N ALA A 133 -11.30 -8.43 -19.01
CA ALA A 133 -12.37 -7.43 -18.87
C ALA A 133 -12.24 -6.58 -17.60
N VAL A 134 -11.55 -7.09 -16.58
CA VAL A 134 -11.42 -6.41 -15.27
C VAL A 134 -10.11 -5.63 -15.14
N GLY A 135 -8.99 -6.14 -15.69
CA GLY A 135 -7.66 -5.54 -15.50
C GLY A 135 -6.95 -5.17 -16.80
N ASP A 136 -6.64 -3.89 -16.97
CA ASP A 136 -5.86 -3.37 -18.10
C ASP A 136 -4.38 -3.19 -17.71
N VAL A 137 -3.54 -4.09 -18.23
CA VAL A 137 -2.09 -4.12 -17.95
C VAL A 137 -1.37 -2.89 -18.51
N LYS A 138 -1.74 -2.43 -19.71
CA LYS A 138 -1.11 -1.27 -20.35
C LYS A 138 -1.38 0.01 -19.56
N ARG A 139 -2.62 0.17 -19.09
CA ARG A 139 -3.00 1.27 -18.21
C ARG A 139 -2.31 1.18 -16.87
N ALA A 140 -2.24 0.00 -16.26
CA ALA A 140 -1.53 -0.21 -15.00
C ALA A 140 -0.04 0.16 -15.12
N ALA A 141 0.62 -0.27 -16.21
CA ALA A 141 2.01 0.07 -16.48
C ALA A 141 2.21 1.57 -16.72
N ALA A 142 1.32 2.21 -17.50
CA ALA A 142 1.35 3.65 -17.72
C ALA A 142 1.18 4.43 -16.41
N PHE A 143 0.22 4.05 -15.58
CA PHE A 143 -0.02 4.68 -14.29
C PHE A 143 1.16 4.49 -13.33
N TYR A 144 1.72 3.29 -13.26
CA TYR A 144 2.91 3.02 -12.45
C TYR A 144 4.10 3.87 -12.90
N LYS A 145 4.33 4.01 -14.22
CA LYS A 145 5.38 4.89 -14.78
C LYS A 145 5.12 6.35 -14.38
N ILE A 146 3.89 6.85 -14.53
CA ILE A 146 3.53 8.23 -14.15
C ILE A 146 3.86 8.49 -12.67
N ILE A 147 3.45 7.61 -11.75
CA ILE A 147 3.76 7.77 -10.33
C ILE A 147 5.28 7.83 -10.09
N ARG A 148 6.03 6.91 -10.70
CA ARG A 148 7.48 6.77 -10.47
C ARG A 148 8.31 7.91 -11.06
N TYR A 149 7.86 8.49 -12.15
CA TYR A 149 8.59 9.57 -12.85
C TYR A 149 8.05 10.97 -12.54
N SER A 150 6.96 11.08 -11.76
CA SER A 150 6.43 12.38 -11.35
C SER A 150 7.21 13.00 -10.19
N TYR A 151 7.20 14.32 -10.12
CA TYR A 151 7.72 15.05 -8.98
C TYR A 151 6.86 14.77 -7.74
N GLY A 152 7.49 14.35 -6.65
CA GLY A 152 6.79 14.04 -5.40
C GLY A 152 5.73 12.94 -5.49
N SER A 153 5.73 12.14 -6.56
CA SER A 153 4.70 11.12 -6.85
C SER A 153 3.28 11.69 -7.00
N GLY A 154 3.15 12.98 -7.30
CA GLY A 154 1.87 13.68 -7.42
C GLY A 154 1.17 13.51 -8.78
N CYS A 155 1.70 12.71 -9.69
CA CYS A 155 1.15 12.42 -11.04
C CYS A 155 0.92 13.66 -11.93
N THR A 156 1.28 14.86 -11.50
CA THR A 156 0.99 16.13 -12.19
C THR A 156 2.12 16.65 -13.07
N SER A 157 3.36 16.48 -12.65
CA SER A 157 4.53 17.01 -13.33
C SER A 157 5.68 16.00 -13.39
N TYR A 158 6.43 16.04 -14.50
CA TYR A 158 7.60 15.19 -14.69
C TYR A 158 8.75 15.58 -13.77
N GLY A 159 9.28 14.62 -13.01
CA GLY A 159 10.30 14.84 -11.99
C GLY A 159 11.72 15.00 -12.52
N CYS A 160 11.95 14.78 -13.82
CA CYS A 160 13.25 14.90 -14.51
C CYS A 160 14.40 14.11 -13.84
N GLN A 161 14.09 13.05 -13.09
CA GLN A 161 15.11 12.22 -12.43
C GLN A 161 15.29 10.89 -13.16
N PRO A 162 16.52 10.46 -13.44
CA PRO A 162 16.76 9.15 -14.02
C PRO A 162 16.33 8.05 -13.05
N PHE A 163 15.51 7.14 -13.53
CA PHE A 163 15.02 6.01 -12.75
C PHE A 163 14.95 4.75 -13.62
N ASP A 164 15.60 3.69 -13.21
CA ASP A 164 15.46 2.39 -13.87
C ASP A 164 14.30 1.63 -13.24
N ILE A 165 13.17 1.57 -13.94
CA ILE A 165 11.94 0.95 -13.49
C ILE A 165 12.11 -0.56 -13.21
N ARG A 166 13.08 -1.23 -13.86
CA ARG A 166 13.37 -2.65 -13.66
C ARG A 166 13.83 -2.97 -12.24
N LYS A 167 14.39 -1.97 -11.52
CA LYS A 167 14.75 -2.10 -10.10
C LYS A 167 13.53 -2.34 -9.20
N THR A 168 12.33 -2.10 -9.71
CA THR A 168 11.08 -2.32 -8.95
C THR A 168 10.47 -3.70 -9.16
N PHE A 169 11.02 -4.53 -10.03
CA PHE A 169 10.43 -5.83 -10.37
C PHE A 169 10.34 -6.75 -9.15
N THR A 170 11.37 -6.79 -8.33
CA THR A 170 11.36 -7.60 -7.11
C THR A 170 10.24 -7.18 -6.15
N ILE A 171 10.04 -5.87 -5.94
CA ILE A 171 8.98 -5.39 -5.04
C ILE A 171 7.58 -5.65 -5.61
N ILE A 172 7.41 -5.65 -6.94
CA ILE A 172 6.14 -6.04 -7.59
C ILE A 172 5.84 -7.53 -7.34
N TRP A 173 6.85 -8.42 -7.44
CA TRP A 173 6.70 -9.83 -7.11
C TRP A 173 6.40 -10.08 -5.63
N GLU A 174 7.03 -9.33 -4.74
CA GLU A 174 6.71 -9.40 -3.31
C GLU A 174 5.27 -8.96 -3.05
N ALA A 175 4.81 -7.88 -3.72
CA ALA A 175 3.45 -7.39 -3.62
C ALA A 175 2.43 -8.39 -4.19
N ASN A 176 2.73 -9.06 -5.32
CA ASN A 176 1.90 -10.14 -5.86
C ASN A 176 1.67 -11.23 -4.79
N ARG A 177 2.73 -11.70 -4.15
CA ARG A 177 2.62 -12.70 -3.07
C ARG A 177 1.83 -12.18 -1.87
N ARG A 178 2.04 -10.91 -1.50
CA ARG A 178 1.34 -10.27 -0.38
C ARG A 178 -0.15 -10.10 -0.62
N LEU A 179 -0.54 -9.81 -1.86
CA LEU A 179 -1.93 -9.57 -2.26
C LEU A 179 -2.70 -10.85 -2.62
N LYS A 180 -2.08 -12.02 -2.59
CA LYS A 180 -2.66 -13.28 -3.07
C LYS A 180 -4.08 -13.52 -2.55
N ASP A 181 -4.29 -13.31 -1.25
CA ASP A 181 -5.55 -13.56 -0.58
C ASP A 181 -6.33 -12.26 -0.26
N THR A 182 -5.86 -11.10 -0.77
CA THR A 182 -6.51 -9.79 -0.57
C THR A 182 -7.54 -9.56 -1.68
N VAL A 183 -8.75 -9.20 -1.32
CA VAL A 183 -9.78 -8.76 -2.28
C VAL A 183 -9.45 -7.33 -2.72
N ILE A 184 -9.44 -7.08 -4.03
CA ILE A 184 -9.27 -5.75 -4.60
C ILE A 184 -10.64 -5.24 -5.06
N GLU A 185 -11.06 -4.10 -4.54
CA GLU A 185 -12.32 -3.45 -4.87
C GLU A 185 -12.07 -2.05 -5.46
N ASN A 186 -13.02 -1.57 -6.26
CA ASN A 186 -13.04 -0.19 -6.78
C ASN A 186 -14.45 0.36 -6.59
N LYS A 187 -14.78 0.70 -5.35
CA LYS A 187 -16.13 1.10 -4.96
C LYS A 187 -16.15 2.41 -4.21
N ASP A 188 -17.28 3.09 -4.26
CA ASP A 188 -17.60 4.16 -3.32
C ASP A 188 -17.51 3.63 -1.88
N PHE A 189 -16.97 4.45 -0.98
CA PHE A 189 -16.70 4.05 0.41
C PHE A 189 -17.96 3.60 1.16
N GLU A 190 -19.11 4.24 0.91
CA GLU A 190 -20.35 3.89 1.59
C GLU A 190 -20.85 2.52 1.12
N ALA A 191 -20.84 2.27 -0.19
CA ALA A 191 -21.21 0.98 -0.76
C ALA A 191 -20.29 -0.15 -0.25
N LEU A 192 -18.98 0.13 -0.18
CA LEU A 192 -17.99 -0.81 0.35
C LEU A 192 -18.23 -1.12 1.83
N ILE A 193 -18.35 -0.09 2.67
CA ILE A 193 -18.55 -0.25 4.11
C ILE A 193 -19.82 -1.08 4.38
N ARG A 194 -20.94 -0.73 3.74
CA ARG A 194 -22.21 -1.47 3.86
C ARG A 194 -22.08 -2.95 3.44
N GLN A 195 -21.31 -3.22 2.38
CA GLN A 195 -21.10 -4.58 1.87
C GLN A 195 -20.33 -5.46 2.87
N TYR A 196 -19.30 -4.90 3.50
CA TYR A 196 -18.36 -5.64 4.35
C TYR A 196 -18.67 -5.53 5.85
N ASP A 197 -19.65 -4.71 6.26
CA ASP A 197 -20.00 -4.52 7.68
C ASP A 197 -20.48 -5.80 8.34
N ARG A 198 -19.79 -6.20 9.40
CA ARG A 198 -20.10 -7.33 10.28
C ARG A 198 -19.56 -7.01 11.69
N PRO A 199 -20.06 -7.66 12.75
CA PRO A 199 -19.62 -7.37 14.12
C PRO A 199 -18.11 -7.44 14.36
N ASN A 200 -17.41 -8.32 13.63
CA ASN A 200 -15.95 -8.49 13.71
C ASN A 200 -15.19 -7.84 12.56
N ALA A 201 -15.81 -6.97 11.77
CA ALA A 201 -15.11 -6.19 10.74
C ALA A 201 -14.35 -5.04 11.36
N PHE A 202 -13.18 -4.74 10.78
CA PHE A 202 -12.40 -3.55 11.11
C PHE A 202 -12.12 -2.75 9.84
N PHE A 203 -12.63 -1.52 9.81
CA PHE A 203 -12.46 -0.57 8.73
C PHE A 203 -11.34 0.42 9.08
N TYR A 204 -10.30 0.48 8.26
CA TYR A 204 -9.33 1.55 8.29
C TYR A 204 -9.63 2.54 7.18
N CYS A 205 -9.82 3.80 7.53
CA CYS A 205 -10.19 4.89 6.63
C CYS A 205 -9.11 5.97 6.66
N ASP A 206 -8.58 6.31 5.50
CA ASP A 206 -7.63 7.40 5.29
C ASP A 206 -8.13 8.28 4.13
N PRO A 207 -9.28 8.98 4.31
CA PRO A 207 -9.88 9.78 3.26
C PRO A 207 -9.01 11.00 2.92
N PRO A 208 -9.27 11.69 1.79
CA PRO A 208 -8.72 13.00 1.52
C PRO A 208 -8.94 13.93 2.72
N TYR A 209 -7.90 14.65 3.14
CA TYR A 209 -7.96 15.49 4.32
C TYR A 209 -8.75 16.77 4.06
N PHE A 210 -9.50 17.22 5.06
CA PHE A 210 -10.27 18.45 4.98
C PHE A 210 -9.35 19.65 4.66
N GLU A 211 -9.75 20.50 3.72
CA GLU A 211 -8.98 21.63 3.17
C GLU A 211 -7.75 21.27 2.33
N THR A 212 -7.50 19.96 2.07
CA THR A 212 -6.41 19.51 1.19
C THR A 212 -6.90 18.64 0.03
N GLU A 213 -8.20 18.58 -0.18
CA GLU A 213 -8.86 17.71 -1.17
C GLU A 213 -8.39 17.97 -2.60
N GLY A 214 -8.01 19.21 -2.90
CA GLY A 214 -7.48 19.61 -4.23
C GLY A 214 -6.16 18.94 -4.66
N HIS A 215 -5.50 18.21 -3.76
CA HIS A 215 -4.30 17.43 -4.08
C HIS A 215 -4.61 16.02 -4.64
N TYR A 216 -5.88 15.63 -4.65
CA TYR A 216 -6.32 14.31 -5.13
C TYR A 216 -7.05 14.43 -6.46
N GLU A 217 -6.88 13.44 -7.33
CA GLU A 217 -7.61 13.35 -8.61
C GLU A 217 -9.11 13.09 -8.42
N VAL A 218 -9.46 12.48 -7.30
CA VAL A 218 -10.86 12.18 -6.93
C VAL A 218 -11.41 13.31 -6.09
N VAL A 219 -12.54 13.84 -6.50
CA VAL A 219 -13.23 14.91 -5.77
C VAL A 219 -13.84 14.33 -4.49
N PHE A 220 -13.45 14.87 -3.34
CA PHE A 220 -14.02 14.56 -2.03
C PHE A 220 -14.51 15.87 -1.41
N ARG A 221 -15.81 16.04 -1.27
CA ARG A 221 -16.43 17.30 -0.86
C ARG A 221 -16.77 17.30 0.62
N LYS A 222 -17.10 18.46 1.15
CA LYS A 222 -17.52 18.61 2.56
C LYS A 222 -18.65 17.65 2.93
N GLU A 223 -19.60 17.44 2.02
CA GLU A 223 -20.72 16.52 2.19
C GLU A 223 -20.25 15.05 2.30
N ASP A 224 -19.16 14.69 1.64
CA ASP A 224 -18.59 13.35 1.69
C ASP A 224 -17.95 13.04 3.07
N HIS A 225 -17.37 14.04 3.74
CA HIS A 225 -16.89 13.89 5.11
C HIS A 225 -18.04 13.60 6.08
N VAL A 226 -19.17 14.27 5.91
CA VAL A 226 -20.39 14.03 6.71
C VAL A 226 -20.96 12.65 6.38
N ARG A 227 -21.08 12.31 5.09
CA ARG A 227 -21.55 11.01 4.63
C ARG A 227 -20.69 9.84 5.17
N LEU A 228 -19.36 10.02 5.18
CA LEU A 228 -18.45 9.03 5.76
C LEU A 228 -18.68 8.85 7.26
N ARG A 229 -18.78 9.97 8.03
CA ARG A 229 -19.06 9.93 9.45
C ARG A 229 -20.38 9.23 9.74
N ASP A 230 -21.46 9.55 8.98
CA ASP A 230 -22.78 8.98 9.19
C ASP A 230 -22.79 7.48 8.85
N THR A 231 -22.10 7.08 7.79
CA THR A 231 -21.94 5.67 7.43
C THR A 231 -21.23 4.91 8.55
N LEU A 232 -20.11 5.44 9.05
CA LEU A 232 -19.33 4.81 10.12
C LEU A 232 -20.06 4.78 11.47
N LYS A 233 -20.95 5.75 11.74
CA LYS A 233 -21.78 5.76 12.95
C LYS A 233 -22.79 4.62 12.96
N GLY A 234 -23.20 4.12 11.79
CA GLY A 234 -24.22 3.08 11.63
C GLY A 234 -23.70 1.64 11.56
N ILE A 235 -22.37 1.41 11.56
CA ILE A 235 -21.82 0.06 11.40
C ILE A 235 -21.89 -0.77 12.66
N GLN A 236 -21.91 -2.10 12.49
CA GLN A 236 -21.76 -3.09 13.57
C GLN A 236 -20.29 -3.33 13.93
N GLY A 237 -19.40 -3.13 12.95
CA GLY A 237 -17.97 -3.34 13.09
C GLY A 237 -17.25 -2.21 13.82
N LYS A 238 -15.93 -2.29 13.80
CA LYS A 238 -15.03 -1.28 14.35
C LYS A 238 -14.43 -0.46 13.22
N PHE A 239 -14.16 0.82 13.49
CA PHE A 239 -13.42 1.64 12.56
C PHE A 239 -12.31 2.45 13.22
N MET A 240 -11.31 2.80 12.43
CA MET A 240 -10.33 3.84 12.72
C MET A 240 -10.22 4.74 11.49
N VAL A 241 -10.31 6.05 11.70
CA VAL A 241 -10.11 7.07 10.66
C VAL A 241 -8.90 7.91 11.01
N SER A 242 -8.04 8.19 10.04
CA SER A 242 -6.97 9.20 10.15
C SER A 242 -7.37 10.47 9.42
N TYR A 243 -7.17 11.63 10.08
CA TYR A 243 -7.43 12.96 9.51
C TYR A 243 -6.38 13.99 9.96
N ASN A 244 -6.31 15.12 9.25
CA ASN A 244 -5.66 16.32 9.80
C ASN A 244 -6.40 16.83 11.04
N ASP A 245 -5.64 17.29 12.03
CA ASP A 245 -6.21 17.84 13.25
C ASP A 245 -6.73 19.25 12.99
N CYS A 246 -8.04 19.40 12.89
CA CYS A 246 -8.70 20.70 12.75
C CYS A 246 -10.04 20.72 13.49
N ALA A 247 -10.52 21.95 13.78
CA ALA A 247 -11.74 22.15 14.56
C ALA A 247 -12.97 21.47 13.92
N TYR A 248 -13.11 21.55 12.60
CA TYR A 248 -14.21 20.92 11.86
C TYR A 248 -14.24 19.40 12.04
N ILE A 249 -13.13 18.72 11.89
CA ILE A 249 -13.04 17.26 12.05
C ILE A 249 -13.30 16.85 13.50
N ARG A 250 -12.76 17.58 14.47
CA ARG A 250 -13.02 17.31 15.89
C ARG A 250 -14.50 17.49 16.25
N GLU A 251 -15.17 18.51 15.73
CA GLU A 251 -16.61 18.70 15.90
C GLU A 251 -17.41 17.60 15.20
N LEU A 252 -17.08 17.26 13.95
CA LEU A 252 -17.76 16.25 13.15
C LEU A 252 -17.75 14.87 13.84
N TYR A 253 -16.65 14.51 14.49
CA TYR A 253 -16.44 13.21 15.13
C TYR A 253 -16.47 13.27 16.67
N GLN A 254 -17.06 14.31 17.28
CA GLN A 254 -17.08 14.51 18.74
C GLN A 254 -17.69 13.35 19.55
N ASP A 255 -18.56 12.53 18.92
CA ASP A 255 -19.19 11.36 19.54
C ASP A 255 -18.25 10.15 19.67
N PHE A 256 -17.03 10.23 19.12
CA PHE A 256 -16.07 9.13 19.04
C PHE A 256 -14.79 9.42 19.83
N GLN A 257 -13.96 8.41 19.99
CA GLN A 257 -12.65 8.58 20.59
C GLN A 257 -11.70 9.27 19.61
N ILE A 258 -11.09 10.38 20.02
CA ILE A 258 -10.14 11.16 19.22
C ILE A 258 -8.79 11.19 19.96
N GLU A 259 -7.75 10.67 19.33
CA GLU A 259 -6.36 10.73 19.79
C GLU A 259 -5.56 11.65 18.86
N ALA A 260 -4.97 12.72 19.42
CA ALA A 260 -4.06 13.58 18.65
C ALA A 260 -2.72 12.86 18.47
N VAL A 261 -2.21 12.89 17.25
CA VAL A 261 -0.92 12.29 16.88
C VAL A 261 -0.13 13.27 16.02
N THR A 262 1.19 13.18 16.06
CA THR A 262 2.05 14.09 15.31
C THR A 262 2.89 13.30 14.31
N ARG A 263 2.91 13.77 13.07
CA ARG A 263 3.75 13.22 12.01
C ARG A 263 4.82 14.22 11.61
N ILE A 264 6.06 13.74 11.49
CA ILE A 264 7.13 14.52 10.89
C ILE A 264 6.86 14.69 9.39
N ASN A 265 6.82 15.93 8.91
CA ASN A 265 6.60 16.24 7.51
C ASN A 265 7.89 16.13 6.71
N ASN A 266 8.15 14.97 6.11
CA ASN A 266 9.37 14.71 5.34
C ASN A 266 9.56 15.59 4.08
N LEU A 267 8.49 16.17 3.52
CA LEU A 267 8.57 17.09 2.39
C LEU A 267 8.93 18.50 2.83
N ALA A 268 8.31 18.98 3.91
CA ALA A 268 8.60 20.29 4.47
C ALA A 268 9.98 20.31 5.15
N GLN A 269 10.49 19.20 5.66
CA GLN A 269 11.84 19.12 6.25
C GLN A 269 12.96 19.55 5.31
N ARG A 270 12.75 19.56 3.99
CA ARG A 270 13.72 20.11 3.04
C ARG A 270 13.85 21.63 3.11
N TYR A 271 12.83 22.31 3.65
CA TYR A 271 12.73 23.77 3.72
C TYR A 271 12.62 24.29 5.15
N ASP A 272 12.06 23.45 6.05
CA ASP A 272 11.83 23.77 7.46
C ASP A 272 12.05 22.51 8.31
N ASN A 273 13.23 22.44 8.95
CA ASN A 273 13.62 21.30 9.79
C ASN A 273 12.73 21.22 11.02
N GLY A 274 11.97 20.13 11.14
CA GLY A 274 11.12 19.86 12.29
C GLY A 274 9.67 20.26 12.11
N SER A 275 9.23 20.63 10.88
CA SER A 275 7.81 20.88 10.64
C SER A 275 6.99 19.62 10.93
N GLU A 276 6.11 19.74 11.89
CA GLU A 276 5.18 18.72 12.32
C GLU A 276 3.85 18.90 11.59
N PHE A 277 3.21 17.78 11.26
CA PHE A 277 1.86 17.80 10.71
C PHE A 277 0.93 17.17 11.74
N PRO A 278 0.05 17.98 12.39
CA PRO A 278 -0.88 17.47 13.37
C PRO A 278 -1.96 16.62 12.69
N GLU A 279 -2.12 15.39 13.16
CA GLU A 279 -3.14 14.45 12.70
C GLU A 279 -3.97 13.94 13.90
N VAL A 280 -5.12 13.35 13.63
CA VAL A 280 -5.94 12.67 14.63
C VAL A 280 -6.24 11.26 14.17
N LEU A 281 -6.25 10.31 15.12
CA LEU A 281 -6.86 9.00 14.95
C LEU A 281 -8.22 9.00 15.66
N ILE A 282 -9.24 8.56 14.97
CA ILE A 282 -10.63 8.57 15.43
C ILE A 282 -11.18 7.15 15.38
N ALA A 283 -11.80 6.66 16.46
CA ALA A 283 -12.30 5.29 16.53
C ALA A 283 -13.60 5.17 17.34
N ASN A 284 -14.42 4.15 17.03
CA ASN A 284 -15.61 3.80 17.82
C ASN A 284 -15.33 2.79 18.95
N TYR A 285 -14.06 2.61 19.31
CA TYR A 285 -13.61 1.73 20.40
C TYR A 285 -12.46 2.38 21.17
N ALA A 286 -12.17 1.88 22.37
CA ALA A 286 -11.03 2.35 23.16
C ALA A 286 -9.71 1.96 22.47
N MET A 287 -8.95 2.96 22.05
CA MET A 287 -7.64 2.80 21.43
C MET A 287 -6.57 2.53 22.49
N GLU A 288 -6.60 1.36 23.11
CA GLU A 288 -5.56 0.94 24.03
C GLU A 288 -4.27 0.60 23.28
N GLU A 289 -3.14 1.04 23.80
CA GLU A 289 -1.84 0.65 23.26
C GLU A 289 -1.67 -0.86 23.34
N ARG A 290 -1.56 -1.51 22.18
CA ARG A 290 -1.12 -2.90 22.15
C ARG A 290 0.31 -2.94 22.68
N LYS A 291 0.55 -3.64 23.80
CA LYS A 291 1.93 -3.97 24.16
C LYS A 291 2.57 -4.58 22.92
N LYS A 292 3.67 -3.98 22.46
CA LYS A 292 4.47 -4.56 21.37
C LYS A 292 4.71 -6.02 21.73
N SER A 293 3.98 -6.97 21.16
CA SER A 293 4.49 -8.29 20.93
C SER A 293 5.54 -8.10 19.83
N MET A 294 6.68 -7.55 20.18
CA MET A 294 7.84 -7.77 19.35
C MET A 294 7.94 -9.29 19.20
N PRO A 295 8.07 -9.84 17.98
CA PRO A 295 8.93 -10.98 17.88
C PRO A 295 10.23 -10.46 18.49
N MET A 296 10.59 -11.01 19.63
CA MET A 296 11.86 -10.78 20.25
C MET A 296 12.87 -11.20 19.19
N GLN A 297 13.33 -10.27 18.38
CA GLN A 297 14.60 -10.39 17.71
C GLN A 297 15.58 -10.28 18.89
N MET A 298 15.71 -11.40 19.60
CA MET A 298 16.74 -11.57 20.59
C MET A 298 18.02 -11.26 19.84
N ASN A 299 18.64 -10.14 20.17
CA ASN A 299 19.94 -9.80 19.65
C ASN A 299 20.80 -11.04 19.91
N LEU A 300 21.43 -11.58 18.86
CA LEU A 300 22.34 -12.74 19.02
C LEU A 300 23.33 -12.50 20.16
N PHE A 301 23.65 -11.25 20.43
CA PHE A 301 24.48 -10.81 21.55
C PHE A 301 23.85 -10.96 22.94
N GLU A 302 22.50 -10.87 23.06
CA GLU A 302 21.81 -11.12 24.32
C GLU A 302 21.62 -12.62 24.59
N LEU A 303 21.51 -13.44 23.54
CA LEU A 303 21.50 -14.90 23.65
C LEU A 303 22.84 -15.49 24.02
N TYR A 304 23.94 -14.82 23.71
CA TYR A 304 25.33 -15.28 24.00
C TYR A 304 26.03 -14.42 25.05
N GLY A 305 25.33 -13.45 25.68
CA GLY A 305 25.90 -12.49 26.63
C GLY A 305 26.33 -13.02 28.01
N GLU A 306 26.17 -14.32 28.29
CA GLU A 306 26.68 -14.96 29.53
C GLU A 306 27.66 -16.11 29.29
N GLN A 307 28.28 -16.21 28.13
CA GLN A 307 29.45 -17.08 27.99
C GLN A 307 30.69 -16.27 28.32
N LYS A 308 31.26 -16.59 29.51
CA LYS A 308 32.53 -16.12 30.04
C LYS A 308 33.56 -15.97 28.92
N THR A 309 34.20 -14.82 28.84
CA THR A 309 35.42 -14.58 28.10
C THR A 309 36.46 -15.64 28.43
N VAL A 310 36.57 -16.63 27.56
CA VAL A 310 37.75 -17.53 27.59
C VAL A 310 38.91 -16.69 27.05
N ARG A 311 39.78 -16.23 27.99
CA ARG A 311 41.07 -15.64 27.67
C ARG A 311 41.90 -16.70 26.96
N TRP A 312 42.16 -16.52 25.70
CA TRP A 312 43.21 -17.22 25.00
C TRP A 312 44.55 -16.78 25.60
N LYS A 313 45.18 -17.67 26.41
CA LYS A 313 46.60 -17.56 26.70
C LYS A 313 47.33 -17.99 25.44
N GLY A 314 48.03 -17.06 24.81
CA GLY A 314 49.00 -17.36 23.75
C GLY A 314 50.05 -18.35 24.28
N LYS A 315 50.37 -19.37 23.52
CA LYS A 315 51.51 -20.22 23.74
C LYS A 315 52.73 -19.35 23.53
N GLU A 316 53.53 -19.18 24.60
CA GLU A 316 54.95 -18.75 24.53
C GLU A 316 55.68 -19.81 23.74
N THR A 317 56.34 -19.42 22.68
CA THR A 317 57.35 -20.21 21.95
C THR A 317 58.59 -20.31 22.81
N GLU A 318 58.86 -21.49 23.31
CA GLU A 318 60.21 -21.82 23.88
C GLU A 318 61.23 -21.70 22.76
N GLU A 319 62.22 -20.79 22.93
CA GLU A 319 63.42 -20.75 22.17
C GLU A 319 64.34 -21.87 22.70
N GLU A 320 64.72 -22.82 21.81
CA GLU A 320 65.79 -23.76 22.06
C GLU A 320 67.15 -23.03 22.02
N PRO A 321 68.10 -23.33 22.95
CA PRO A 321 69.42 -22.73 22.90
C PRO A 321 70.28 -23.45 21.86
N GLN A 322 70.93 -22.69 20.98
CA GLN A 322 72.01 -23.15 20.12
C GLN A 322 73.23 -23.36 20.95
N ASP A 323 73.70 -24.63 21.04
CA ASP A 323 75.05 -24.98 21.42
C ASP A 323 75.97 -25.08 20.20
N THR A 324 77.03 -24.29 20.24
CA THR A 324 78.37 -24.34 19.59
C THR A 324 78.51 -24.79 18.15
#